data_89ac72d9e1c284af5f08be8e6be592e6
#
_entry.id   89ac72d9e1c284af5f08be8e6be592e6
#
_cell.length_a   1.000
_cell.length_b   1.000
_cell.length_c   1.000
_cell.angle_alpha   90.00
_cell.angle_beta   90.00
_cell.angle_gamma   90.00
#
_symmetry.space_group_name_H-M   'P 1'
#
loop_
_entity.id
_entity.type
_entity.pdbx_description
1 polymer ?
#
loop_
_entity_poly.entity_id
_entity_poly.type
_entity_poly.pdbx_seq_one_letter_code
_entity_poly.pdbx_strand_id
1 'polypeptide(L)'
;MEMQGQNPFTNFATMHWADVNGNHVSFGGNLSSPTSYASGFHTYAVERTSTSIDWLIDGVQYFQGNIANGINNTSAFQGPFFILLNVAVGGNFVGSPDSSTVFPQEMLVDYVRVWGN
;
A
#
# COMPACT_ATOMS: atom_id res chain seq x y z
N MET A 1 0.11 0.92 -0.46
CA MET A 1 -0.95 -0.04 -0.85
C MET A 1 -0.62 -0.61 -2.21
N GLU A 2 -0.92 -1.86 -2.43
CA GLU A 2 -0.54 -2.57 -3.66
C GLU A 2 -1.66 -3.52 -4.07
N MET A 3 -1.84 -3.67 -5.38
CA MET A 3 -2.75 -4.64 -5.98
C MET A 3 -2.00 -5.36 -7.10
N GLN A 4 -2.15 -6.67 -7.17
CA GLN A 4 -1.57 -7.48 -8.24
C GLN A 4 -2.56 -7.61 -9.39
N GLY A 5 -2.12 -7.41 -10.63
CA GLY A 5 -2.98 -7.53 -11.81
C GLY A 5 -3.59 -8.95 -11.97
N GLN A 6 -2.84 -9.98 -11.62
CA GLN A 6 -3.32 -11.36 -11.63
C GLN A 6 -4.25 -11.71 -10.44
N ASN A 7 -4.31 -10.86 -9.42
CA ASN A 7 -5.22 -11.02 -8.28
C ASN A 7 -5.88 -9.67 -7.92
N PRO A 8 -6.77 -9.14 -8.78
CA PRO A 8 -7.37 -7.83 -8.57
C PRO A 8 -8.44 -7.80 -7.48
N PHE A 9 -8.65 -8.91 -6.79
CA PHE A 9 -9.60 -9.04 -5.68
C PHE A 9 -8.96 -8.80 -4.32
N THR A 10 -7.64 -8.61 -4.25
CA THR A 10 -6.92 -8.42 -2.99
C THR A 10 -6.07 -7.16 -3.05
N ASN A 11 -6.24 -6.31 -2.04
CA ASN A 11 -5.39 -5.15 -1.81
C ASN A 11 -4.49 -5.39 -0.60
N PHE A 12 -3.21 -5.05 -0.72
CA PHE A 12 -2.21 -5.23 0.31
C PHE A 12 -1.84 -3.89 0.94
N ALA A 13 -1.79 -3.88 2.27
CA ALA A 13 -1.22 -2.82 3.08
C ALA A 13 0.12 -3.29 3.61
N THR A 14 1.20 -2.60 3.33
CA THR A 14 2.51 -2.99 3.85
C THR A 14 3.32 -1.76 4.22
N MET A 15 3.91 -1.76 5.39
CA MET A 15 4.96 -0.86 5.80
C MET A 15 6.31 -1.56 5.69
N HIS A 16 7.31 -0.85 5.18
CA HIS A 16 8.68 -1.33 5.01
C HIS A 16 9.64 -0.36 5.67
N TRP A 17 10.59 -0.86 6.45
CA TRP A 17 11.60 -0.03 7.10
C TRP A 17 12.88 -0.82 7.39
N ALA A 18 13.89 -0.15 7.93
CA ALA A 18 15.07 -0.81 8.46
C ALA A 18 14.93 -0.95 9.98
N ASP A 19 15.14 -2.15 10.51
CA ASP A 19 15.17 -2.39 11.97
C ASP A 19 16.38 -1.72 12.64
N VAL A 20 16.54 -1.93 13.94
CA VAL A 20 17.66 -1.35 14.72
C VAL A 20 19.05 -1.84 14.27
N ASN A 21 19.12 -2.94 13.54
CA ASN A 21 20.34 -3.52 13.00
C ASN A 21 20.57 -3.12 11.52
N GLY A 22 19.65 -2.34 10.92
CA GLY A 22 19.71 -1.95 9.53
C GLY A 22 19.16 -2.99 8.54
N ASN A 23 18.55 -4.07 9.03
CA ASN A 23 17.93 -5.07 8.15
C ASN A 23 16.58 -4.58 7.65
N HIS A 24 16.27 -4.89 6.39
CA HIS A 24 14.91 -4.67 5.87
C HIS A 24 13.91 -5.54 6.61
N VAL A 25 12.88 -4.92 7.12
CA VAL A 25 11.71 -5.56 7.72
C VAL A 25 10.43 -5.01 7.10
N SER A 26 9.38 -5.82 7.14
CA SER A 26 8.05 -5.42 6.69
C SER A 26 6.99 -5.94 7.64
N PHE A 27 5.88 -5.21 7.70
CA PHE A 27 4.68 -5.61 8.42
C PHE A 27 3.46 -5.19 7.60
N GLY A 28 2.54 -6.12 7.38
CA GLY A 28 1.41 -5.84 6.51
C GLY A 28 0.23 -6.78 6.72
N GLY A 29 -0.87 -6.41 6.08
CA GLY A 29 -2.09 -7.17 6.00
C GLY A 29 -2.73 -7.00 4.63
N ASN A 30 -3.87 -7.61 4.42
CA ASN A 30 -4.61 -7.47 3.17
C ASN A 30 -6.11 -7.46 3.41
N LEU A 31 -6.83 -6.98 2.40
CA LEU A 31 -8.28 -7.04 2.32
C LEU A 31 -8.66 -7.67 0.98
N SER A 32 -9.44 -8.74 1.04
CA SER A 32 -10.05 -9.35 -0.15
C SER A 32 -11.50 -8.93 -0.31
N SER A 33 -11.91 -8.73 -1.55
CA SER A 33 -13.26 -8.33 -1.95
C SER A 33 -13.85 -9.40 -2.88
N PRO A 34 -15.16 -9.63 -2.84
CA PRO A 34 -15.83 -10.46 -3.85
C PRO A 34 -15.90 -9.79 -5.22
N THR A 35 -15.69 -8.47 -5.28
CA THR A 35 -15.65 -7.69 -6.51
C THR A 35 -14.22 -7.22 -6.76
N SER A 36 -13.78 -7.27 -8.02
CA SER A 36 -12.45 -6.80 -8.43
C SER A 36 -12.29 -5.30 -8.13
N TYR A 37 -11.20 -4.94 -7.48
CA TYR A 37 -10.81 -3.53 -7.28
C TYR A 37 -10.47 -2.81 -8.60
N ALA A 38 -10.27 -3.54 -9.69
CA ALA A 38 -10.07 -2.96 -11.02
C ALA A 38 -11.38 -2.65 -11.75
N SER A 39 -12.54 -2.98 -11.18
CA SER A 39 -13.84 -2.77 -11.83
C SER A 39 -14.42 -1.36 -11.70
N GLY A 40 -13.78 -0.48 -10.92
CA GLY A 40 -14.25 0.88 -10.69
C GLY A 40 -13.24 1.72 -9.93
N PHE A 41 -13.60 2.97 -9.66
CA PHE A 41 -12.83 3.83 -8.79
C PHE A 41 -13.09 3.50 -7.33
N HIS A 42 -12.02 3.48 -6.55
CA HIS A 42 -12.04 3.30 -5.11
C HIS A 42 -11.19 4.38 -4.44
N THR A 43 -11.55 4.74 -3.23
CA THR A 43 -10.72 5.64 -2.41
C THR A 43 -9.74 4.81 -1.60
N TYR A 44 -8.45 4.98 -1.87
CA TYR A 44 -7.37 4.38 -1.12
C TYR A 44 -6.77 5.45 -0.20
N ALA A 45 -6.85 5.25 1.11
CA ALA A 45 -6.36 6.22 2.07
C ALA A 45 -5.37 5.60 3.06
N VAL A 46 -4.43 6.43 3.50
CA VAL A 46 -3.54 6.13 4.61
C VAL A 46 -3.66 7.28 5.62
N GLU A 47 -4.02 6.94 6.84
CA GLU A 47 -4.00 7.87 7.96
C GLU A 47 -2.78 7.59 8.81
N ARG A 48 -2.04 8.64 9.16
CA ARG A 48 -0.85 8.54 10.01
C ARG A 48 -1.02 9.41 11.24
N THR A 49 -0.86 8.79 12.38
CA THR A 49 -0.83 9.46 13.68
C THR A 49 0.57 9.39 14.32
N SER A 50 0.72 9.87 15.54
CA SER A 50 1.95 9.67 16.32
C SER A 50 2.16 8.21 16.76
N THR A 51 1.13 7.37 16.67
CA THR A 51 1.16 5.99 17.21
C THR A 51 0.82 4.92 16.21
N SER A 52 0.18 5.26 15.08
CA SER A 52 -0.28 4.29 14.09
C SER A 52 -0.16 4.79 12.66
N ILE A 53 -0.16 3.84 11.75
CA ILE A 53 -0.48 4.02 10.33
C ILE A 53 -1.69 3.11 10.05
N ASP A 54 -2.75 3.70 9.52
CA ASP A 54 -4.00 3.02 9.24
C ASP A 54 -4.28 3.02 7.75
N TRP A 55 -4.63 1.86 7.19
CA TRP A 55 -4.97 1.71 5.78
C TRP A 55 -6.47 1.52 5.61
N LEU A 56 -7.05 2.33 4.72
CA LEU A 56 -8.48 2.33 4.45
C LEU A 56 -8.76 2.17 2.96
N ILE A 57 -9.83 1.45 2.63
CA ILE A 57 -10.43 1.43 1.30
C ILE A 57 -11.90 1.84 1.46
N ASP A 58 -12.34 2.82 0.66
CA ASP A 58 -13.70 3.38 0.68
C ASP A 58 -14.17 3.79 2.08
N GLY A 59 -13.24 4.35 2.87
CA GLY A 59 -13.48 4.81 4.24
C GLY A 59 -13.49 3.69 5.29
N VAL A 60 -13.27 2.43 4.91
CA VAL A 60 -13.21 1.32 5.85
C VAL A 60 -11.77 0.93 6.14
N GLN A 61 -11.36 1.06 7.41
CA GLN A 61 -10.05 0.62 7.85
C GLN A 61 -9.95 -0.91 7.81
N TYR A 62 -8.91 -1.43 7.18
CA TYR A 62 -8.68 -2.87 7.08
C TYR A 62 -7.35 -3.33 7.66
N PHE A 63 -6.40 -2.42 7.88
CA PHE A 63 -5.13 -2.74 8.51
C PHE A 63 -4.61 -1.57 9.32
N GLN A 64 -3.86 -1.87 10.39
CA GLN A 64 -3.18 -0.89 11.22
C GLN A 64 -1.78 -1.36 11.57
N GLY A 65 -0.79 -0.50 11.42
CA GLY A 65 0.57 -0.67 11.89
C GLY A 65 0.85 0.18 13.12
N ASN A 66 1.40 -0.41 14.18
CA ASN A 66 1.81 0.32 15.38
C ASN A 66 3.21 0.94 15.15
N ILE A 67 3.32 2.25 15.36
CA ILE A 67 4.57 3.00 15.29
C ILE A 67 4.86 3.79 16.57
N ALA A 68 4.11 3.50 17.64
CA ALA A 68 4.23 4.19 18.91
C ALA A 68 5.66 4.05 19.50
N ASN A 69 6.19 5.14 20.02
CA ASN A 69 7.49 5.20 20.68
C ASN A 69 8.68 4.69 19.84
N GLY A 70 8.54 4.69 18.50
CA GLY A 70 9.60 4.19 17.61
C GLY A 70 9.88 2.69 17.75
N ILE A 71 8.89 1.90 18.17
CA ILE A 71 9.02 0.44 18.33
C ILE A 71 9.72 -0.19 17.13
N ASN A 72 10.72 -1.03 17.37
CA ASN A 72 11.52 -1.68 16.32
C ASN A 72 12.05 -0.71 15.25
N ASN A 73 12.49 0.49 15.66
CA ASN A 73 13.00 1.54 14.77
C ASN A 73 11.96 2.16 13.81
N THR A 74 10.68 2.08 14.13
CA THR A 74 9.58 2.67 13.33
C THR A 74 9.51 4.20 13.43
N SER A 75 10.41 4.86 14.17
CA SER A 75 10.51 6.32 14.22
C SER A 75 10.72 6.98 12.84
N ALA A 76 11.25 6.24 11.86
CA ALA A 76 11.35 6.68 10.48
C ALA A 76 9.98 7.09 9.90
N PHE A 77 8.89 6.47 10.34
CA PHE A 77 7.55 6.81 9.91
C PHE A 77 7.00 8.13 10.49
N GLN A 78 7.71 8.76 11.42
CA GLN A 78 7.37 10.11 11.94
C GLN A 78 7.96 11.24 11.07
N GLY A 79 8.89 10.89 10.16
CA GLY A 79 9.49 11.84 9.22
C GLY A 79 8.57 12.25 8.07
N PRO A 80 9.02 13.17 7.22
CA PRO A 80 8.28 13.55 6.03
C PRO A 80 8.28 12.41 4.98
N PHE A 81 7.16 12.27 4.29
CA PHE A 81 6.98 11.33 3.18
C PHE A 81 6.49 12.06 1.94
N PHE A 82 6.79 11.50 0.79
CA PHE A 82 6.20 11.90 -0.48
C PHE A 82 5.34 10.77 -1.04
N ILE A 83 4.42 11.10 -1.92
CA ILE A 83 3.52 10.13 -2.54
C ILE A 83 4.15 9.64 -3.84
N LEU A 84 4.15 8.32 -4.03
CA LEU A 84 4.46 7.67 -5.30
C LEU A 84 3.24 6.87 -5.77
N LEU A 85 2.89 7.06 -7.04
CA LEU A 85 1.89 6.29 -7.74
C LEU A 85 2.57 5.66 -8.96
N ASN A 86 2.49 4.35 -9.11
CA ASN A 86 3.13 3.68 -10.23
C ASN A 86 2.36 2.42 -10.67
N VAL A 87 2.54 2.05 -11.92
CA VAL A 87 2.21 0.73 -12.45
C VAL A 87 3.52 0.02 -12.77
N ALA A 88 3.84 -1.00 -11.98
CA ALA A 88 5.05 -1.78 -12.16
C ALA A 88 4.77 -3.01 -13.03
N VAL A 89 5.71 -3.34 -13.91
CA VAL A 89 5.65 -4.53 -14.77
C VAL A 89 6.69 -5.54 -14.30
N GLY A 90 6.21 -6.69 -13.85
CA GLY A 90 7.07 -7.75 -13.32
C GLY A 90 7.65 -7.44 -11.94
N GLY A 91 8.57 -8.28 -11.49
CA GLY A 91 9.26 -8.16 -10.22
C GLY A 91 8.96 -9.31 -9.26
N ASN A 92 9.62 -9.28 -8.08
CA ASN A 92 9.52 -10.39 -7.11
C ASN A 92 8.10 -10.60 -6.56
N PHE A 93 7.30 -9.53 -6.51
CA PHE A 93 5.94 -9.58 -5.95
C PHE A 93 4.92 -10.20 -6.91
N VAL A 94 5.09 -10.01 -8.21
CA VAL A 94 4.12 -10.42 -9.23
C VAL A 94 4.68 -11.44 -10.23
N GLY A 95 5.98 -11.70 -10.22
CA GLY A 95 6.66 -12.53 -11.22
C GLY A 95 6.97 -11.78 -12.51
N SER A 96 7.45 -12.50 -13.50
CA SER A 96 7.72 -11.92 -14.82
C SER A 96 6.45 -11.91 -15.67
N PRO A 97 6.30 -10.93 -16.58
CA PRO A 97 5.26 -10.97 -17.60
C PRO A 97 5.34 -12.28 -18.42
N ASP A 98 4.21 -12.77 -18.86
CA ASP A 98 4.08 -13.94 -19.71
C ASP A 98 3.14 -13.69 -20.89
N SER A 99 2.80 -14.74 -21.63
CA SER A 99 1.93 -14.63 -22.81
C SER A 99 0.48 -14.19 -22.51
N SER A 100 0.06 -14.21 -21.24
CA SER A 100 -1.25 -13.70 -20.82
C SER A 100 -1.23 -12.22 -20.46
N THR A 101 -0.03 -11.62 -20.36
CA THR A 101 0.13 -10.20 -20.01
C THR A 101 -0.24 -9.34 -21.22
N VAL A 102 -1.26 -8.51 -21.06
CA VAL A 102 -1.77 -7.63 -22.12
C VAL A 102 -1.30 -6.20 -21.88
N PHE A 103 -0.82 -5.55 -22.94
CA PHE A 103 -0.42 -4.15 -22.95
C PHE A 103 -1.19 -3.34 -24.01
N PRO A 104 -1.40 -2.03 -23.81
CA PRO A 104 -1.04 -1.25 -22.61
C PRO A 104 -1.97 -1.52 -21.43
N GLN A 105 -1.48 -1.26 -20.21
CA GLN A 105 -2.29 -1.24 -18.98
C GLN A 105 -2.20 0.13 -18.34
N GLU A 106 -3.29 0.59 -17.78
CA GLU A 106 -3.41 1.94 -17.21
C GLU A 106 -3.92 1.89 -15.78
N MET A 107 -3.42 2.80 -14.96
CA MET A 107 -4.00 3.15 -13.67
C MET A 107 -4.54 4.58 -13.76
N LEU A 108 -5.84 4.72 -13.63
CA LEU A 108 -6.48 6.03 -13.68
C LEU A 108 -6.58 6.61 -12.26
N VAL A 109 -6.17 7.86 -12.11
CA VAL A 109 -6.22 8.60 -10.84
C VAL A 109 -7.08 9.82 -11.04
N ASP A 110 -8.21 9.88 -10.33
CA ASP A 110 -9.12 11.02 -10.39
C ASP A 110 -8.57 12.20 -9.58
N TYR A 111 -8.14 11.93 -8.33
CA TYR A 111 -7.53 12.95 -7.48
C TYR A 111 -6.54 12.37 -6.48
N VAL A 112 -5.68 13.24 -5.98
CA VAL A 112 -4.84 13.02 -4.79
C VAL A 112 -5.12 14.16 -3.82
N ARG A 113 -5.39 13.84 -2.55
CA ARG A 113 -5.61 14.81 -1.47
C ARG A 113 -4.76 14.47 -0.27
N VAL A 114 -4.21 15.50 0.35
CA VAL A 114 -3.45 15.40 1.60
C VAL A 114 -4.08 16.36 2.60
N TRP A 115 -4.35 15.85 3.78
CA TRP A 115 -4.80 16.67 4.91
C TRP A 115 -3.71 16.64 5.98
N GLY A 116 -3.51 17.75 6.66
CA GLY A 116 -2.64 17.88 7.83
C GLY A 116 -3.41 18.52 8.97
N ASN A 117 -3.03 18.17 10.18
CA ASN A 117 -3.47 18.85 11.41
C ASN A 117 -2.58 20.04 11.68
#